data_f1dd6b545d944bad33af67fce8ae2a4d
#
_entry.id   f1dd6b545d944bad33af67fce8ae2a4d
#
_cell.length_a   1.000
_cell.length_b   1.000
_cell.length_c   1.000
_cell.angle_alpha   90.00
_cell.angle_beta   90.00
_cell.angle_gamma   90.00
#
_symmetry.space_group_name_H-M   'P 1'
#
loop_
_entity.id
_entity.type
_entity.pdbx_description
1 polymer ?
#
loop_
_entity_poly.entity_id
_entity_poly.type
_entity_poly.pdbx_seq_one_letter_code
_entity_poly.pdbx_strand_id
1 'polypeptide(L)'
;MCVYRRMGIVLLISCMVLVLGSCGGKKTDMTEVADRVEKMVTGNNPLQVKTVSQDKYAYNTLDDATKLVYDEILYAIVHRKKEVQIATTDVEQMELAYLAVRYDYCDLFWLKQFSYVTYSRDDEITAIEITPEYSMTAAEQKKTQKAIDKEADRMLADAPKEGSDYEKALYVFEKLIDEVDYVEDSADNQNIISVFLNHETICQGYAYATQYLLEKLGVSCTTVIGNVSDGPHAWNLVQLDGAYYYMDTTWGNSQYLSRQSEQKESVLSKYVDYNYFGATTADIMQSHTPDSRIPLPECTAVKDNYYVHEGRYITEWNQDVIGALFGTAYNNREEMMQVKFASVDLYEQAMQYFVEEYGIAKYCPGLQSFHYMEDIEGCVLFIVYDY
;
A
#
# COMPACT_ATOMS: atom_id res chain seq x y z
N MET A 1 -25.88 27.47 29.71
CA MET A 1 -25.13 26.22 29.36
C MET A 1 -25.10 26.12 27.85
N CYS A 2 -24.00 26.55 27.20
CA CYS A 2 -23.89 26.48 25.76
C CYS A 2 -23.23 25.13 25.37
N VAL A 3 -23.95 24.32 24.65
CA VAL A 3 -23.39 23.10 24.02
C VAL A 3 -23.07 23.43 22.57
N TYR A 4 -21.80 23.38 22.23
CA TYR A 4 -21.35 23.57 20.84
C TYR A 4 -21.16 22.20 20.17
N ARG A 5 -21.70 22.08 18.96
CA ARG A 5 -21.46 20.92 18.07
C ARG A 5 -20.44 21.32 17.02
N ARG A 6 -19.27 20.70 17.01
CA ARG A 6 -18.31 20.82 15.90
C ARG A 6 -18.30 19.51 15.13
N MET A 7 -18.45 19.59 13.82
CA MET A 7 -18.37 18.45 12.92
C MET A 7 -16.96 18.41 12.33
N GLY A 8 -16.25 17.34 12.59
CA GLY A 8 -14.99 17.01 11.92
C GLY A 8 -15.21 15.88 10.93
N ILE A 9 -14.61 16.00 9.78
CA ILE A 9 -14.58 14.94 8.75
C ILE A 9 -13.14 14.47 8.67
N VAL A 10 -12.89 13.21 9.00
CA VAL A 10 -11.62 12.59 8.68
C VAL A 10 -11.69 12.26 7.19
N LEU A 11 -11.25 13.22 6.37
CA LEU A 11 -11.07 12.99 4.95
C LEU A 11 -9.96 11.96 4.79
N LEU A 12 -10.31 10.81 4.26
CA LEU A 12 -9.38 9.97 3.55
C LEU A 12 -8.66 10.85 2.55
N ILE A 13 -7.35 10.96 2.66
CA ILE A 13 -6.53 11.77 1.74
C ILE A 13 -6.68 11.16 0.36
N SER A 14 -7.61 11.71 -0.37
CA SER A 14 -7.72 11.62 -1.80
C SER A 14 -7.92 13.05 -2.26
N CYS A 15 -6.99 13.56 -3.05
CA CYS A 15 -6.92 14.83 -3.71
C CYS A 15 -7.87 15.94 -3.20
N MET A 16 -7.23 16.96 -2.68
CA MET A 16 -7.73 18.24 -2.22
C MET A 16 -8.89 18.77 -3.07
N VAL A 17 -10.09 18.81 -2.52
CA VAL A 17 -11.07 19.84 -2.84
C VAL A 17 -11.49 20.49 -1.53
N LEU A 18 -10.99 21.68 -1.31
CA LEU A 18 -11.53 22.59 -0.30
C LEU A 18 -12.98 22.92 -0.70
N VAL A 19 -13.92 22.17 -0.17
CA VAL A 19 -15.32 22.60 -0.17
C VAL A 19 -15.52 23.44 1.09
N LEU A 20 -15.37 24.73 0.93
CA LEU A 20 -15.97 25.69 1.84
C LEU A 20 -17.48 25.44 1.77
N GLY A 21 -17.98 24.76 2.80
CA GLY A 21 -19.37 24.37 2.91
C GLY A 21 -20.29 25.58 2.90
N SER A 22 -21.06 25.69 1.84
CA SER A 22 -22.27 26.49 1.81
C SER A 22 -23.26 25.92 2.83
N CYS A 23 -23.61 26.70 3.84
CA CYS A 23 -24.71 26.43 4.77
C CYS A 23 -26.04 26.28 4.04
N GLY A 24 -26.48 25.02 3.91
CA GLY A 24 -27.86 24.67 3.66
C GLY A 24 -28.38 23.87 4.88
N GLY A 25 -28.44 24.49 6.05
CA GLY A 25 -28.81 23.84 7.29
C GLY A 25 -30.31 23.58 7.35
N LYS A 26 -30.76 22.32 7.39
CA LYS A 26 -31.96 21.96 8.13
C LYS A 26 -31.77 22.43 9.58
N LYS A 27 -32.68 23.26 10.09
CA LYS A 27 -32.71 23.62 11.52
C LYS A 27 -32.87 22.33 12.32
N THR A 28 -31.78 21.85 12.89
CA THR A 28 -31.82 20.76 13.87
C THR A 28 -32.47 21.31 15.12
N ASP A 29 -33.51 20.66 15.64
CA ASP A 29 -34.19 21.07 16.84
C ASP A 29 -33.22 20.96 18.04
N MET A 30 -32.90 22.10 18.64
CA MET A 30 -31.93 22.18 19.74
C MET A 30 -32.37 21.36 20.94
N THR A 31 -33.67 21.05 21.09
CA THR A 31 -34.22 20.21 22.14
C THR A 31 -33.85 18.75 21.92
N GLU A 32 -33.90 18.27 20.65
CA GLU A 32 -33.49 16.91 20.27
C GLU A 32 -31.99 16.70 20.46
N VAL A 33 -31.17 17.73 20.17
CA VAL A 33 -29.73 17.71 20.43
C VAL A 33 -29.42 17.68 21.93
N ALA A 34 -30.15 18.47 22.74
CA ALA A 34 -29.96 18.50 24.20
C ALA A 34 -30.35 17.17 24.85
N ASP A 35 -31.47 16.57 24.46
CA ASP A 35 -31.93 15.26 24.97
C ASP A 35 -30.95 14.15 24.57
N ARG A 36 -30.36 14.24 23.37
CA ARG A 36 -29.36 13.29 22.86
C ARG A 36 -28.05 13.40 23.63
N VAL A 37 -27.55 14.62 23.89
CA VAL A 37 -26.37 14.89 24.71
C VAL A 37 -26.58 14.41 26.15
N GLU A 38 -27.76 14.64 26.74
CA GLU A 38 -28.07 14.18 28.08
C GLU A 38 -28.09 12.64 28.18
N LYS A 39 -28.63 11.95 27.19
CA LYS A 39 -28.57 10.48 27.10
C LYS A 39 -27.14 9.96 26.89
N MET A 40 -26.28 10.65 26.11
CA MET A 40 -24.88 10.28 25.92
C MET A 40 -24.03 10.50 27.15
N VAL A 41 -24.24 11.61 27.87
CA VAL A 41 -23.50 11.96 29.10
C VAL A 41 -23.95 11.12 30.31
N THR A 42 -25.22 10.68 30.35
CA THR A 42 -25.77 9.85 31.44
C THR A 42 -25.82 8.35 31.11
N GLY A 43 -25.80 8.00 29.85
CA GLY A 43 -25.81 6.61 29.37
C GLY A 43 -24.41 6.11 29.14
N ASN A 44 -23.67 5.86 30.20
CA ASN A 44 -22.36 5.21 30.16
C ASN A 44 -22.50 3.78 29.65
N ASN A 45 -22.49 3.60 28.32
CA ASN A 45 -22.41 2.27 27.75
C ASN A 45 -21.47 2.32 26.54
N PRO A 46 -20.13 2.38 26.76
CA PRO A 46 -19.20 2.09 25.68
C PRO A 46 -19.54 0.71 25.14
N LEU A 47 -19.45 0.57 23.83
CA LEU A 47 -19.59 -0.72 23.17
C LEU A 47 -18.72 -1.74 23.88
N GLN A 48 -19.30 -2.74 24.53
CA GLN A 48 -18.52 -3.87 25.04
C GLN A 48 -18.10 -4.73 23.86
N VAL A 49 -17.01 -4.34 23.22
CA VAL A 49 -16.42 -5.09 22.10
C VAL A 49 -15.45 -6.12 22.66
N LYS A 50 -15.61 -7.34 22.19
CA LYS A 50 -14.63 -8.39 22.45
C LYS A 50 -13.47 -8.17 21.49
N THR A 51 -12.24 -8.09 21.99
CA THR A 51 -11.01 -7.93 21.20
C THR A 51 -11.00 -8.88 19.99
N VAL A 52 -10.89 -8.33 18.78
CA VAL A 52 -11.07 -9.06 17.52
C VAL A 52 -9.75 -9.32 16.82
N SER A 53 -8.65 -8.61 17.16
CA SER A 53 -7.50 -8.48 16.25
C SER A 53 -6.14 -8.66 16.94
N GLN A 54 -5.85 -9.82 17.53
CA GLN A 54 -4.58 -10.04 18.25
C GLN A 54 -3.34 -10.12 17.34
N ASP A 55 -3.49 -10.42 16.05
CA ASP A 55 -2.35 -10.67 15.13
C ASP A 55 -2.19 -9.59 14.04
N LYS A 56 -2.74 -8.39 14.23
CA LYS A 56 -2.61 -7.29 13.27
C LYS A 56 -1.47 -6.34 13.65
N TYR A 57 -0.70 -5.91 12.63
CA TYR A 57 0.52 -5.14 12.83
C TYR A 57 0.26 -3.82 13.56
N ALA A 58 -0.56 -2.95 12.97
CA ALA A 58 -0.79 -1.62 13.53
C ALA A 58 -1.50 -1.67 14.89
N TYR A 59 -2.47 -2.58 15.08
CA TYR A 59 -3.10 -2.83 16.37
C TYR A 59 -2.07 -3.10 17.47
N ASN A 60 -1.06 -3.93 17.19
CA ASN A 60 -0.05 -4.30 18.17
C ASN A 60 0.89 -3.16 18.57
N THR A 61 0.96 -2.08 17.80
CA THR A 61 1.75 -0.87 18.14
C THR A 61 1.01 0.10 19.07
N LEU A 62 -0.31 -0.05 19.23
CA LEU A 62 -1.14 0.84 20.02
C LEU A 62 -1.06 0.53 21.53
N ASP A 63 -1.30 1.55 22.35
CA ASP A 63 -1.57 1.35 23.77
C ASP A 63 -2.97 0.77 24.02
N ASP A 64 -3.21 0.30 25.24
CA ASP A 64 -4.47 -0.40 25.58
C ASP A 64 -5.72 0.50 25.43
N ALA A 65 -5.60 1.80 25.70
CA ALA A 65 -6.71 2.73 25.56
C ALA A 65 -7.05 2.94 24.07
N THR A 66 -6.04 3.10 23.22
CA THR A 66 -6.21 3.25 21.78
C THR A 66 -6.68 1.95 21.11
N LYS A 67 -6.25 0.78 21.61
CA LYS A 67 -6.77 -0.52 21.20
C LYS A 67 -8.28 -0.65 21.42
N LEU A 68 -8.77 -0.16 22.55
CA LEU A 68 -10.22 -0.17 22.80
C LEU A 68 -10.97 0.66 21.75
N VAL A 69 -10.47 1.85 21.43
CA VAL A 69 -11.08 2.73 20.41
C VAL A 69 -11.00 2.10 19.01
N TYR A 70 -9.88 1.44 18.69
CA TYR A 70 -9.73 0.66 17.44
C TYR A 70 -10.79 -0.44 17.33
N ASP A 71 -10.98 -1.24 18.39
CA ASP A 71 -11.98 -2.30 18.41
C ASP A 71 -13.41 -1.74 18.27
N GLU A 72 -13.73 -0.61 18.88
CA GLU A 72 -15.02 0.07 18.74
C GLU A 72 -15.27 0.57 17.32
N ILE A 73 -14.25 1.18 16.68
CA ILE A 73 -14.32 1.66 15.29
C ILE A 73 -14.52 0.48 14.36
N LEU A 74 -13.69 -0.55 14.47
CA LEU A 74 -13.78 -1.76 13.64
C LEU A 74 -15.14 -2.43 13.80
N TYR A 75 -15.62 -2.58 15.04
CA TYR A 75 -16.94 -3.13 15.33
C TYR A 75 -18.05 -2.30 14.66
N ALA A 76 -17.98 -0.97 14.73
CA ALA A 76 -18.95 -0.09 14.11
C ALA A 76 -19.00 -0.29 12.59
N ILE A 77 -17.84 -0.39 11.93
CA ILE A 77 -17.74 -0.60 10.49
C ILE A 77 -18.28 -1.99 10.09
N VAL A 78 -17.79 -3.05 10.73
CA VAL A 78 -18.16 -4.44 10.38
C VAL A 78 -19.64 -4.72 10.63
N HIS A 79 -20.20 -4.18 11.72
CA HIS A 79 -21.63 -4.34 12.04
C HIS A 79 -22.51 -3.23 11.46
N ARG A 80 -21.95 -2.40 10.57
CA ARG A 80 -22.69 -1.38 9.80
C ARG A 80 -23.51 -0.44 10.70
N LYS A 81 -22.90 -0.02 11.80
CA LYS A 81 -23.53 0.97 12.70
C LYS A 81 -23.55 2.33 12.01
N LYS A 82 -24.53 3.16 12.30
CA LYS A 82 -24.65 4.49 11.70
C LYS A 82 -24.03 5.57 12.55
N GLU A 83 -24.29 5.55 13.84
CA GLU A 83 -23.82 6.53 14.81
C GLU A 83 -23.44 5.78 16.07
N VAL A 84 -22.21 5.98 16.53
CA VAL A 84 -21.66 5.26 17.68
C VAL A 84 -20.85 6.21 18.52
N GLN A 85 -21.20 6.33 19.81
CA GLN A 85 -20.31 6.97 20.78
C GLN A 85 -19.17 6.02 21.11
N ILE A 86 -17.94 6.51 21.03
CA ILE A 86 -16.73 5.76 21.38
C ILE A 86 -16.22 6.15 22.77
N ALA A 87 -15.34 5.30 23.32
CA ALA A 87 -14.86 5.42 24.71
C ALA A 87 -13.87 6.57 24.95
N THR A 88 -13.40 7.26 23.89
CA THR A 88 -12.47 8.38 24.03
C THR A 88 -13.15 9.74 23.84
N THR A 89 -12.56 10.77 24.46
CA THR A 89 -12.84 12.19 24.18
C THR A 89 -11.66 12.88 23.47
N ASP A 90 -10.60 12.13 23.18
CA ASP A 90 -9.40 12.60 22.48
C ASP A 90 -9.54 12.30 20.98
N VAL A 91 -9.56 13.37 20.18
CA VAL A 91 -9.67 13.27 18.72
C VAL A 91 -8.42 12.65 18.10
N GLU A 92 -7.23 12.97 18.58
CA GLU A 92 -5.98 12.43 18.05
C GLU A 92 -5.90 10.92 18.29
N GLN A 93 -6.36 10.46 19.46
CA GLN A 93 -6.46 9.03 19.77
C GLN A 93 -7.45 8.32 18.84
N MET A 94 -8.61 8.91 18.58
CA MET A 94 -9.60 8.36 17.63
C MET A 94 -9.04 8.29 16.22
N GLU A 95 -8.36 9.35 15.74
CA GLU A 95 -7.75 9.38 14.41
C GLU A 95 -6.62 8.35 14.28
N LEU A 96 -5.80 8.18 15.32
CA LEU A 96 -4.76 7.15 15.36
C LEU A 96 -5.36 5.74 15.29
N ALA A 97 -6.41 5.48 16.07
CA ALA A 97 -7.11 4.20 16.05
C ALA A 97 -7.71 3.90 14.67
N TYR A 98 -8.32 4.89 14.01
CA TYR A 98 -8.85 4.74 12.67
C TYR A 98 -7.75 4.54 11.62
N LEU A 99 -6.63 5.25 11.73
CA LEU A 99 -5.46 5.04 10.88
C LEU A 99 -4.96 3.60 11.00
N ALA A 100 -4.85 3.07 12.23
CA ALA A 100 -4.43 1.70 12.47
C ALA A 100 -5.40 0.66 11.86
N VAL A 101 -6.72 0.90 11.92
CA VAL A 101 -7.71 0.05 11.24
C VAL A 101 -7.44 0.00 9.72
N ARG A 102 -7.05 1.12 9.11
CA ARG A 102 -6.75 1.18 7.68
C ARG A 102 -5.43 0.51 7.28
N TYR A 103 -4.46 0.47 8.18
CA TYR A 103 -3.23 -0.30 7.99
C TYR A 103 -3.50 -1.80 8.00
N ASP A 104 -4.40 -2.23 8.88
CA ASP A 104 -4.62 -3.65 9.18
C ASP A 104 -5.71 -4.32 8.33
N TYR A 105 -6.66 -3.55 7.76
CA TYR A 105 -7.82 -4.07 7.02
C TYR A 105 -7.92 -3.50 5.62
N CYS A 106 -7.40 -4.24 4.66
CA CYS A 106 -7.44 -3.92 3.23
C CYS A 106 -8.80 -4.22 2.57
N ASP A 107 -9.66 -4.99 3.24
CA ASP A 107 -10.89 -5.55 2.69
C ASP A 107 -12.17 -4.78 3.07
N LEU A 108 -12.04 -3.60 3.67
CA LEU A 108 -13.20 -2.77 4.05
C LEU A 108 -13.77 -1.96 2.87
N PHE A 109 -13.84 -2.55 1.69
CA PHE A 109 -14.22 -1.89 0.43
C PHE A 109 -15.65 -1.30 0.41
N TRP A 110 -16.51 -1.71 1.32
CA TRP A 110 -17.84 -1.16 1.47
C TRP A 110 -17.90 0.11 2.32
N LEU A 111 -16.83 0.49 2.99
CA LEU A 111 -16.71 1.73 3.73
C LEU A 111 -16.46 2.88 2.75
N LYS A 112 -17.41 3.79 2.65
CA LYS A 112 -17.33 4.96 1.76
C LYS A 112 -16.62 6.13 2.43
N GLN A 113 -17.02 6.41 3.67
CA GLN A 113 -16.56 7.58 4.41
C GLN A 113 -16.63 7.29 5.91
N PHE A 114 -15.72 7.92 6.65
CA PHE A 114 -15.71 7.93 8.10
C PHE A 114 -15.74 9.38 8.58
N SER A 115 -16.73 9.73 9.36
CA SER A 115 -16.88 11.07 9.94
C SER A 115 -17.15 10.99 11.43
N TYR A 116 -16.94 12.10 12.13
CA TYR A 116 -17.22 12.18 13.56
C TYR A 116 -17.78 13.54 13.96
N VAL A 117 -18.38 13.57 15.14
CA VAL A 117 -18.89 14.77 15.81
C VAL A 117 -18.36 14.79 17.24
N THR A 118 -17.86 15.94 17.67
CA THR A 118 -17.50 16.17 19.07
C THR A 118 -18.58 16.93 19.80
N TYR A 119 -18.86 16.53 21.03
CA TYR A 119 -19.75 17.22 21.95
C TYR A 119 -18.91 17.84 23.05
N SER A 120 -19.08 19.15 23.30
CA SER A 120 -18.28 19.88 24.27
C SER A 120 -19.16 20.57 25.29
N ARG A 121 -18.68 20.64 26.51
CA ARG A 121 -19.23 21.46 27.62
C ARG A 121 -18.11 22.31 28.18
N ASP A 122 -18.36 23.63 28.30
CA ASP A 122 -17.37 24.57 28.82
C ASP A 122 -15.97 24.43 28.15
N ASP A 123 -15.98 24.29 26.80
CA ASP A 123 -14.83 24.09 25.92
C ASP A 123 -14.10 22.73 26.06
N GLU A 124 -14.52 21.83 26.93
CA GLU A 124 -14.00 20.49 27.07
C GLU A 124 -14.84 19.50 26.25
N ILE A 125 -14.17 18.63 25.43
CA ILE A 125 -14.85 17.55 24.71
C ILE A 125 -15.30 16.50 25.73
N THR A 126 -16.60 16.23 25.74
CA THR A 126 -17.23 15.27 26.66
C THR A 126 -17.63 13.96 26.00
N ALA A 127 -17.77 13.95 24.67
CA ALA A 127 -18.03 12.75 23.88
C ALA A 127 -17.61 12.92 22.42
N ILE A 128 -17.26 11.81 21.79
CA ILE A 128 -17.05 11.69 20.34
C ILE A 128 -18.03 10.64 19.80
N GLU A 129 -18.76 11.01 18.76
CA GLU A 129 -19.66 10.12 18.03
C GLU A 129 -19.12 9.94 16.61
N ILE A 130 -18.85 8.70 16.22
CA ILE A 130 -18.40 8.34 14.88
C ILE A 130 -19.58 7.94 13.99
N THR A 131 -19.48 8.23 12.70
CA THR A 131 -20.50 7.92 11.71
C THR A 131 -19.84 7.31 10.47
N PRO A 132 -19.72 5.97 10.39
CA PRO A 132 -19.31 5.31 9.17
C PRO A 132 -20.42 5.38 8.12
N GLU A 133 -20.08 5.74 6.89
CA GLU A 133 -20.97 5.69 5.72
C GLU A 133 -20.58 4.54 4.81
N TYR A 134 -21.58 3.91 4.18
CA TYR A 134 -21.38 2.71 3.38
C TYR A 134 -21.78 2.95 1.93
N SER A 135 -20.94 2.51 0.98
CA SER A 135 -21.16 2.66 -0.46
C SER A 135 -22.22 1.71 -1.00
N MET A 136 -22.52 0.62 -0.28
CA MET A 136 -23.41 -0.45 -0.73
C MET A 136 -24.17 -1.09 0.44
N THR A 137 -25.21 -1.83 0.15
CA THR A 137 -25.97 -2.63 1.13
C THR A 137 -25.18 -3.87 1.58
N ALA A 138 -25.59 -4.50 2.68
CA ALA A 138 -24.99 -5.75 3.15
C ALA A 138 -25.13 -6.91 2.15
N ALA A 139 -26.22 -6.92 1.37
CA ALA A 139 -26.44 -7.93 0.34
C ALA A 139 -25.51 -7.75 -0.85
N GLU A 140 -25.32 -6.50 -1.30
CA GLU A 140 -24.36 -6.13 -2.35
C GLU A 140 -22.93 -6.42 -1.89
N GLN A 141 -22.55 -6.03 -0.67
CA GLN A 141 -21.25 -6.35 -0.09
C GLN A 141 -20.93 -7.85 -0.17
N LYS A 142 -21.88 -8.71 0.28
CA LYS A 142 -21.71 -10.17 0.22
C LYS A 142 -21.53 -10.68 -1.21
N LYS A 143 -22.25 -10.08 -2.19
CA LYS A 143 -22.12 -10.45 -3.61
C LYS A 143 -20.78 -10.01 -4.16
N THR A 144 -20.36 -8.77 -3.86
CA THR A 144 -19.08 -8.19 -4.30
C THR A 144 -17.89 -8.96 -3.69
N GLN A 145 -17.95 -9.31 -2.38
CA GLN A 145 -16.93 -10.13 -1.74
C GLN A 145 -16.72 -11.47 -2.47
N LYS A 146 -17.79 -12.16 -2.83
CA LYS A 146 -17.68 -13.42 -3.58
C LYS A 146 -17.05 -13.25 -4.97
N ALA A 147 -17.28 -12.10 -5.61
CA ALA A 147 -16.65 -11.81 -6.89
C ALA A 147 -15.16 -11.50 -6.73
N ILE A 148 -14.80 -10.73 -5.71
CA ILE A 148 -13.40 -10.45 -5.31
C ILE A 148 -12.69 -11.75 -4.98
N ASP A 149 -13.26 -12.59 -4.10
CA ASP A 149 -12.67 -13.88 -3.71
C ASP A 149 -12.39 -14.76 -4.92
N LYS A 150 -13.36 -14.86 -5.84
CA LYS A 150 -13.22 -15.66 -7.05
C LYS A 150 -12.07 -15.17 -7.93
N GLU A 151 -11.95 -13.86 -8.09
CA GLU A 151 -10.88 -13.28 -8.92
C GLU A 151 -9.51 -13.39 -8.24
N ALA A 152 -9.43 -13.15 -6.93
CA ALA A 152 -8.24 -13.38 -6.14
C ALA A 152 -7.78 -14.86 -6.22
N ASP A 153 -8.71 -15.81 -6.12
CA ASP A 153 -8.41 -17.24 -6.25
C ASP A 153 -7.91 -17.59 -7.68
N ARG A 154 -8.44 -16.91 -8.73
CA ARG A 154 -7.94 -17.05 -10.10
C ARG A 154 -6.51 -16.51 -10.21
N MET A 155 -6.24 -15.32 -9.69
CA MET A 155 -4.91 -14.72 -9.69
C MET A 155 -3.88 -15.58 -8.94
N LEU A 156 -4.30 -16.27 -7.87
CA LEU A 156 -3.46 -17.14 -7.06
C LEU A 156 -3.47 -18.61 -7.51
N ALA A 157 -4.04 -18.94 -8.67
CA ALA A 157 -4.15 -20.35 -9.12
C ALA A 157 -2.78 -21.02 -9.24
N ASP A 158 -1.81 -20.30 -9.80
CA ASP A 158 -0.44 -20.78 -10.07
C ASP A 158 0.58 -20.31 -9.00
N ALA A 159 0.11 -19.69 -7.91
CA ALA A 159 0.99 -19.20 -6.85
C ALA A 159 1.75 -20.36 -6.16
N PRO A 160 3.00 -20.15 -5.76
CA PRO A 160 3.83 -21.16 -5.07
C PRO A 160 3.38 -21.34 -3.61
N LYS A 161 2.22 -21.98 -3.40
CA LYS A 161 1.55 -22.08 -2.08
C LYS A 161 2.42 -22.73 -1.02
N GLU A 162 3.28 -23.66 -1.41
CA GLU A 162 4.23 -24.35 -0.52
C GLU A 162 5.64 -23.71 -0.55
N GLY A 163 5.80 -22.63 -1.30
CA GLY A 163 7.06 -21.88 -1.39
C GLY A 163 7.32 -21.02 -0.16
N SER A 164 8.51 -20.41 -0.12
CA SER A 164 8.91 -19.42 0.88
C SER A 164 8.01 -18.19 0.84
N ASP A 165 8.07 -17.35 1.87
CA ASP A 165 7.33 -16.07 1.88
C ASP A 165 7.84 -15.15 0.77
N TYR A 166 9.15 -15.19 0.48
CA TYR A 166 9.75 -14.49 -0.66
C TYR A 166 9.11 -14.90 -2.00
N GLU A 167 9.05 -16.20 -2.31
CA GLU A 167 8.48 -16.70 -3.57
C GLU A 167 7.00 -16.32 -3.72
N LYS A 168 6.23 -16.39 -2.65
CA LYS A 168 4.82 -15.98 -2.63
C LYS A 168 4.66 -14.48 -2.86
N ALA A 169 5.51 -13.68 -2.21
CA ALA A 169 5.45 -12.22 -2.32
C ALA A 169 5.90 -11.77 -3.72
N LEU A 170 6.95 -12.36 -4.27
CA LEU A 170 7.41 -12.07 -5.63
C LEU A 170 6.32 -12.40 -6.66
N TYR A 171 5.67 -13.55 -6.53
CA TYR A 171 4.55 -13.92 -7.38
C TYR A 171 3.41 -12.89 -7.34
N VAL A 172 3.01 -12.45 -6.13
CA VAL A 172 1.94 -11.45 -5.97
C VAL A 172 2.33 -10.10 -6.57
N PHE A 173 3.58 -9.68 -6.36
CA PHE A 173 4.13 -8.44 -6.90
C PHE A 173 4.06 -8.41 -8.42
N GLU A 174 4.65 -9.41 -9.07
CA GLU A 174 4.66 -9.55 -10.52
C GLU A 174 3.25 -9.70 -11.09
N LYS A 175 2.40 -10.51 -10.44
CA LYS A 175 1.03 -10.77 -10.89
C LYS A 175 0.15 -9.53 -10.90
N LEU A 176 0.24 -8.70 -9.85
CA LEU A 176 -0.50 -7.45 -9.79
C LEU A 176 0.01 -6.45 -10.83
N ILE A 177 1.33 -6.36 -11.01
CA ILE A 177 1.91 -5.48 -12.02
C ILE A 177 1.51 -5.93 -13.43
N ASP A 178 1.51 -7.22 -13.70
CA ASP A 178 1.14 -7.76 -15.02
C ASP A 178 -0.34 -7.53 -15.37
N GLU A 179 -1.25 -7.81 -14.43
CA GLU A 179 -2.68 -7.88 -14.73
C GLU A 179 -3.46 -6.61 -14.40
N VAL A 180 -2.89 -5.65 -13.68
CA VAL A 180 -3.60 -4.45 -13.24
C VAL A 180 -2.93 -3.20 -13.81
N ASP A 181 -3.72 -2.30 -14.37
CA ASP A 181 -3.22 -1.04 -14.94
C ASP A 181 -3.35 0.11 -13.93
N TYR A 182 -2.38 1.05 -13.97
CA TYR A 182 -2.47 2.28 -13.18
C TYR A 182 -3.37 3.30 -13.89
N VAL A 183 -4.57 3.56 -13.31
CA VAL A 183 -5.57 4.46 -13.90
C VAL A 183 -6.15 5.37 -12.81
N GLU A 184 -5.84 6.68 -12.88
CA GLU A 184 -6.24 7.65 -11.86
C GLU A 184 -7.76 7.81 -11.73
N ASP A 185 -8.48 7.83 -12.84
CA ASP A 185 -9.92 8.05 -12.88
C ASP A 185 -10.74 6.74 -12.87
N SER A 186 -10.13 5.60 -12.53
CA SER A 186 -10.87 4.34 -12.46
C SER A 186 -11.90 4.35 -11.33
N ALA A 187 -13.02 3.66 -11.55
CA ALA A 187 -14.05 3.52 -10.53
C ALA A 187 -13.52 2.72 -9.34
N ASP A 188 -13.90 3.12 -8.12
CA ASP A 188 -13.49 2.45 -6.86
C ASP A 188 -11.97 2.36 -6.65
N ASN A 189 -11.19 3.25 -7.28
CA ASN A 189 -9.72 3.21 -7.32
C ASN A 189 -9.02 3.26 -5.95
N GLN A 190 -9.74 3.56 -4.86
CA GLN A 190 -9.24 3.61 -3.49
C GLN A 190 -9.40 2.29 -2.72
N ASN A 191 -9.90 1.23 -3.35
CA ASN A 191 -10.16 -0.04 -2.68
C ASN A 191 -9.98 -1.24 -3.64
N ILE A 192 -10.07 -2.45 -3.10
CA ILE A 192 -9.79 -3.68 -3.83
C ILE A 192 -10.81 -4.03 -4.93
N ILE A 193 -11.97 -3.37 -5.00
CA ILE A 193 -12.94 -3.57 -6.10
C ILE A 193 -12.29 -3.23 -7.44
N SER A 194 -11.58 -2.10 -7.49
CA SER A 194 -10.92 -1.63 -8.72
C SER A 194 -9.92 -2.65 -9.25
N VAL A 195 -9.13 -3.25 -8.36
CA VAL A 195 -8.13 -4.26 -8.71
C VAL A 195 -8.80 -5.55 -9.22
N PHE A 196 -9.67 -6.15 -8.40
CA PHE A 196 -10.19 -7.48 -8.69
C PHE A 196 -11.33 -7.51 -9.68
N LEU A 197 -12.08 -6.41 -9.87
CA LEU A 197 -13.24 -6.41 -10.76
C LEU A 197 -13.06 -5.52 -11.99
N ASN A 198 -12.18 -4.54 -11.95
CA ASN A 198 -11.95 -3.62 -13.06
C ASN A 198 -10.55 -3.78 -13.67
N HIS A 199 -9.57 -4.37 -12.95
CA HIS A 199 -8.16 -4.47 -13.33
C HIS A 199 -7.50 -3.11 -13.59
N GLU A 200 -7.96 -2.07 -12.91
CA GLU A 200 -7.49 -0.69 -12.98
C GLU A 200 -7.53 -0.08 -11.59
N THR A 201 -6.44 0.56 -11.14
CA THR A 201 -6.39 1.17 -9.81
C THR A 201 -5.33 2.24 -9.67
N ILE A 202 -5.19 2.81 -8.46
CA ILE A 202 -4.08 3.67 -8.03
C ILE A 202 -3.36 3.06 -6.83
N CYS A 203 -2.40 3.77 -6.25
CA CYS A 203 -1.55 3.28 -5.16
C CYS A 203 -2.31 2.61 -4.00
N GLN A 204 -3.40 3.20 -3.54
CA GLN A 204 -4.20 2.65 -2.44
C GLN A 204 -4.80 1.27 -2.79
N GLY A 205 -5.32 1.10 -4.01
CA GLY A 205 -5.85 -0.19 -4.43
C GLY A 205 -4.76 -1.23 -4.61
N TYR A 206 -3.60 -0.87 -5.19
CA TYR A 206 -2.44 -1.76 -5.27
C TYR A 206 -2.00 -2.24 -3.89
N ALA A 207 -1.78 -1.32 -2.93
CA ALA A 207 -1.35 -1.67 -1.58
C ALA A 207 -2.34 -2.60 -0.87
N TYR A 208 -3.64 -2.32 -0.98
CA TYR A 208 -4.68 -3.16 -0.40
C TYR A 208 -4.79 -4.53 -1.07
N ALA A 209 -4.68 -4.60 -2.41
CA ALA A 209 -4.72 -5.88 -3.12
C ALA A 209 -3.48 -6.73 -2.82
N THR A 210 -2.31 -6.11 -2.71
CA THR A 210 -1.07 -6.76 -2.28
C THR A 210 -1.26 -7.41 -0.91
N GLN A 211 -1.73 -6.65 0.08
CA GLN A 211 -2.02 -7.18 1.41
C GLN A 211 -3.04 -8.31 1.36
N TYR A 212 -4.15 -8.14 0.61
CA TYR A 212 -5.20 -9.15 0.50
C TYR A 212 -4.71 -10.47 -0.06
N LEU A 213 -3.93 -10.44 -1.15
CA LEU A 213 -3.39 -11.64 -1.78
C LEU A 213 -2.33 -12.33 -0.91
N LEU A 214 -1.45 -11.54 -0.26
CA LEU A 214 -0.43 -12.07 0.65
C LEU A 214 -1.04 -12.71 1.89
N GLU A 215 -2.03 -12.08 2.51
CA GLU A 215 -2.76 -12.67 3.64
C GLU A 215 -3.44 -14.01 3.24
N LYS A 216 -3.99 -14.11 2.01
CA LYS A 216 -4.53 -15.38 1.49
C LYS A 216 -3.48 -16.47 1.31
N LEU A 217 -2.22 -16.12 1.06
CA LEU A 217 -1.08 -17.04 0.98
C LEU A 217 -0.40 -17.29 2.34
N GLY A 218 -0.89 -16.66 3.41
CA GLY A 218 -0.33 -16.79 4.76
C GLY A 218 0.91 -15.97 5.02
N VAL A 219 1.21 -14.97 4.18
CA VAL A 219 2.32 -14.03 4.36
C VAL A 219 1.84 -12.80 5.11
N SER A 220 2.54 -12.41 6.18
CA SER A 220 2.21 -11.23 6.98
C SER A 220 2.50 -9.95 6.18
N CYS A 221 1.47 -9.15 6.01
CA CYS A 221 1.55 -7.89 5.28
C CYS A 221 0.64 -6.84 5.92
N THR A 222 1.07 -5.60 5.95
CA THR A 222 0.24 -4.45 6.33
C THR A 222 0.43 -3.32 5.33
N THR A 223 -0.63 -2.56 5.12
CA THR A 223 -0.55 -1.34 4.31
C THR A 223 0.19 -0.26 5.09
N VAL A 224 1.04 0.49 4.43
CA VAL A 224 1.69 1.70 4.95
C VAL A 224 1.10 2.90 4.21
N ILE A 225 0.73 3.93 4.96
CA ILE A 225 0.21 5.19 4.42
C ILE A 225 1.23 6.29 4.71
N GLY A 226 1.47 7.15 3.73
CA GLY A 226 2.43 8.25 3.88
C GLY A 226 2.41 9.16 2.67
N ASN A 227 3.57 9.71 2.34
CA ASN A 227 3.76 10.64 1.23
C ASN A 227 4.99 10.28 0.40
N VAL A 228 4.94 10.65 -0.87
CA VAL A 228 6.06 10.74 -1.80
C VAL A 228 6.13 12.16 -2.35
N SER A 229 7.08 12.47 -3.25
CA SER A 229 7.23 13.83 -3.84
C SER A 229 5.93 14.38 -4.42
N ASP A 230 5.10 13.52 -5.02
CA ASP A 230 3.87 13.89 -5.73
C ASP A 230 2.64 13.91 -4.84
N GLY A 231 2.78 13.64 -3.56
CA GLY A 231 1.70 13.70 -2.59
C GLY A 231 1.45 12.41 -1.80
N PRO A 232 0.21 12.20 -1.34
CA PRO A 232 -0.15 11.03 -0.56
C PRO A 232 0.05 9.72 -1.31
N HIS A 233 0.60 8.73 -0.64
CA HIS A 233 0.91 7.44 -1.22
C HIS A 233 0.64 6.29 -0.24
N ALA A 234 0.47 5.08 -0.78
CA ALA A 234 0.30 3.86 -0.01
C ALA A 234 1.13 2.72 -0.63
N TRP A 235 1.80 1.97 0.24
CA TRP A 235 2.63 0.80 -0.08
C TRP A 235 2.52 -0.25 1.01
N ASN A 236 3.41 -1.22 1.09
CA ASN A 236 3.32 -2.29 2.07
C ASN A 236 4.59 -2.48 2.89
N LEU A 237 4.40 -2.89 4.14
CA LEU A 237 5.38 -3.55 4.98
C LEU A 237 5.05 -5.03 4.98
N VAL A 238 6.00 -5.88 4.57
CA VAL A 238 5.82 -7.32 4.43
C VAL A 238 6.85 -8.07 5.26
N GLN A 239 6.47 -9.20 5.85
CA GLN A 239 7.41 -10.08 6.53
C GLN A 239 7.76 -11.25 5.60
N LEU A 240 9.02 -11.33 5.16
CA LEU A 240 9.54 -12.39 4.31
C LEU A 240 10.51 -13.24 5.12
N ASP A 241 10.23 -14.53 5.22
CA ASP A 241 11.09 -15.52 5.89
C ASP A 241 11.61 -15.07 7.27
N GLY A 242 10.79 -14.32 8.01
CA GLY A 242 11.06 -13.89 9.38
C GLY A 242 11.65 -12.48 9.53
N ALA A 243 11.92 -11.75 8.45
CA ALA A 243 12.40 -10.37 8.49
C ALA A 243 11.40 -9.41 7.80
N TYR A 244 11.40 -8.14 8.21
CA TYR A 244 10.57 -7.12 7.57
C TYR A 244 11.28 -6.44 6.41
N TYR A 245 10.49 -6.17 5.36
CA TYR A 245 10.88 -5.47 4.15
C TYR A 245 9.77 -4.54 3.69
N TYR A 246 10.11 -3.55 2.87
CA TYR A 246 9.12 -2.75 2.16
C TYR A 246 8.87 -3.31 0.76
N MET A 247 7.63 -3.14 0.30
CA MET A 247 7.20 -3.49 -1.05
C MET A 247 6.23 -2.45 -1.57
N ASP A 248 6.50 -1.89 -2.76
CA ASP A 248 5.61 -0.95 -3.43
C ASP A 248 5.26 -1.43 -4.84
N THR A 249 4.12 -2.07 -4.94
CA THR A 249 3.62 -2.61 -6.22
C THR A 249 3.25 -1.51 -7.22
N THR A 250 2.95 -0.29 -6.76
CA THR A 250 2.67 0.85 -7.64
C THR A 250 3.93 1.34 -8.34
N TRP A 251 5.01 1.57 -7.57
CA TRP A 251 6.29 2.03 -8.11
C TRP A 251 7.04 0.91 -8.83
N GLY A 252 6.80 -0.34 -8.46
CA GLY A 252 7.25 -1.50 -9.24
C GLY A 252 6.61 -1.60 -10.63
N ASN A 253 5.50 -0.90 -10.87
CA ASN A 253 4.83 -0.90 -12.17
C ASN A 253 5.36 0.23 -13.08
N SER A 254 6.10 -0.14 -14.11
CA SER A 254 6.68 0.81 -15.08
C SER A 254 5.66 1.73 -15.76
N GLN A 255 4.40 1.34 -15.87
CA GLN A 255 3.34 2.21 -16.40
C GLN A 255 3.11 3.43 -15.51
N TYR A 256 3.26 3.31 -14.19
CA TYR A 256 3.21 4.43 -13.28
C TYR A 256 4.42 5.36 -13.49
N LEU A 257 5.63 4.82 -13.54
CA LEU A 257 6.87 5.57 -13.71
C LEU A 257 6.92 6.31 -15.06
N SER A 258 6.45 5.69 -16.14
CA SER A 258 6.43 6.31 -17.48
C SER A 258 5.50 7.53 -17.59
N ARG A 259 4.50 7.67 -16.71
CA ARG A 259 3.62 8.85 -16.67
C ARG A 259 4.26 10.06 -16.00
N GLN A 260 5.21 9.81 -15.10
CA GLN A 260 5.94 10.88 -14.39
C GLN A 260 7.13 11.39 -15.20
N SER A 261 7.65 10.62 -16.15
CA SER A 261 8.77 11.03 -16.98
C SER A 261 8.32 11.73 -18.27
N GLU A 262 9.05 12.78 -18.69
CA GLU A 262 8.87 13.38 -20.02
C GLU A 262 9.28 12.41 -21.16
N GLN A 263 9.94 11.30 -20.84
CA GLN A 263 10.35 10.24 -21.77
C GLN A 263 9.18 9.26 -21.96
N LYS A 264 8.35 9.55 -22.97
CA LYS A 264 7.14 8.78 -23.29
C LYS A 264 7.40 7.47 -24.05
N GLU A 265 8.62 7.10 -24.37
CA GLU A 265 8.94 5.89 -25.11
C GLU A 265 9.82 4.97 -24.28
N SER A 266 9.18 4.12 -23.45
CA SER A 266 9.83 2.92 -22.93
C SER A 266 9.96 1.90 -24.06
N VAL A 267 11.10 1.21 -24.12
CA VAL A 267 11.34 0.11 -25.08
C VAL A 267 10.33 -1.02 -24.86
N LEU A 268 9.91 -1.21 -23.63
CA LEU A 268 8.83 -2.12 -23.24
C LEU A 268 7.59 -1.35 -22.84
N SER A 269 6.44 -1.83 -23.26
CA SER A 269 5.14 -1.24 -22.90
C SER A 269 4.85 -1.38 -21.40
N LYS A 270 5.38 -2.41 -20.76
CA LYS A 270 5.24 -2.71 -19.35
C LYS A 270 6.40 -3.57 -18.87
N TYR A 271 6.98 -3.24 -17.72
CA TYR A 271 7.99 -4.06 -17.04
C TYR A 271 7.87 -3.91 -15.53
N VAL A 272 8.51 -4.81 -14.80
CA VAL A 272 8.59 -4.79 -13.33
C VAL A 272 9.88 -4.12 -12.91
N ASP A 273 9.81 -3.11 -12.03
CA ASP A 273 10.97 -2.53 -11.37
C ASP A 273 11.14 -3.15 -9.97
N TYR A 274 12.15 -3.98 -9.83
CA TYR A 274 12.40 -4.71 -8.59
C TYR A 274 13.12 -3.88 -7.50
N ASN A 275 13.43 -2.61 -7.74
CA ASN A 275 13.90 -1.70 -6.68
C ASN A 275 12.88 -1.58 -5.53
N TYR A 276 11.61 -1.79 -5.85
CA TYR A 276 10.49 -1.67 -4.92
C TYR A 276 10.00 -3.02 -4.36
N PHE A 277 10.79 -4.08 -4.52
CA PHE A 277 10.51 -5.40 -3.94
C PHE A 277 11.60 -5.82 -2.95
N GLY A 278 11.21 -6.09 -1.71
CA GLY A 278 12.13 -6.47 -0.65
C GLY A 278 13.09 -5.34 -0.26
N ALA A 279 12.63 -4.09 -0.36
CA ALA A 279 13.44 -2.92 -0.08
C ALA A 279 13.71 -2.74 1.42
N THR A 280 14.90 -2.24 1.76
CA THR A 280 15.25 -1.85 3.14
C THR A 280 14.65 -0.48 3.49
N THR A 281 14.71 -0.12 4.78
CA THR A 281 14.37 1.26 5.20
C THR A 281 15.24 2.29 4.48
N ALA A 282 16.54 2.01 4.32
CA ALA A 282 17.46 2.92 3.65
C ALA A 282 17.12 3.11 2.15
N ASP A 283 16.62 2.06 1.47
CA ASP A 283 16.21 2.15 0.08
C ASP A 283 14.89 2.93 -0.06
N ILE A 284 13.84 2.52 0.66
CA ILE A 284 12.50 3.07 0.46
C ILE A 284 12.38 4.53 0.92
N MET A 285 13.06 4.91 2.02
CA MET A 285 12.98 6.26 2.59
C MET A 285 13.72 7.33 1.76
N GLN A 286 14.38 6.97 0.67
CA GLN A 286 14.92 7.93 -0.29
C GLN A 286 13.80 8.70 -0.99
N SER A 287 12.64 8.08 -1.18
CA SER A 287 11.50 8.64 -1.90
C SER A 287 10.20 8.64 -1.09
N HIS A 288 10.08 7.80 -0.05
CA HIS A 288 8.85 7.61 0.72
C HIS A 288 8.99 8.12 2.15
N THR A 289 7.94 8.75 2.66
CA THR A 289 7.86 9.22 4.05
C THR A 289 6.58 8.66 4.67
N PRO A 290 6.65 7.64 5.53
CA PRO A 290 5.47 7.06 6.17
C PRO A 290 4.86 8.01 7.20
N ASP A 291 3.58 7.82 7.49
CA ASP A 291 2.92 8.50 8.60
C ASP A 291 3.57 8.04 9.93
N SER A 292 4.16 8.98 10.65
CA SER A 292 4.94 8.69 11.86
C SER A 292 4.11 8.24 13.07
N ARG A 293 2.78 8.33 12.99
CA ARG A 293 1.88 7.93 14.09
C ARG A 293 1.82 6.41 14.27
N ILE A 294 2.04 5.62 13.21
CA ILE A 294 2.20 4.17 13.32
C ILE A 294 3.70 3.83 13.27
N PRO A 295 4.29 3.35 14.37
CA PRO A 295 5.70 2.97 14.40
C PRO A 295 5.97 1.81 13.43
N LEU A 296 6.98 1.95 12.58
CA LEU A 296 7.42 0.91 11.65
C LEU A 296 8.80 0.39 12.09
N PRO A 297 9.11 -0.90 11.86
CA PRO A 297 10.42 -1.44 12.18
C PRO A 297 11.46 -0.88 11.21
N GLU A 298 12.70 -0.79 11.65
CA GLU A 298 13.81 -0.56 10.74
C GLU A 298 14.14 -1.86 9.99
N CYS A 299 13.88 -1.86 8.68
CA CYS A 299 14.14 -3.00 7.79
C CYS A 299 15.60 -2.93 7.32
N THR A 300 16.46 -3.74 7.91
CA THR A 300 17.91 -3.79 7.60
C THR A 300 18.32 -5.10 6.94
N ALA A 301 17.44 -6.09 6.91
CA ALA A 301 17.70 -7.35 6.24
C ALA A 301 17.77 -7.14 4.71
N VAL A 302 18.70 -7.83 4.05
CA VAL A 302 18.91 -7.75 2.61
C VAL A 302 18.75 -9.10 1.89
N LYS A 303 18.64 -10.20 2.64
CA LYS A 303 18.59 -11.57 2.08
C LYS A 303 17.47 -11.72 1.05
N ASP A 304 16.30 -11.17 1.33
CA ASP A 304 15.10 -11.26 0.51
C ASP A 304 14.82 -9.95 -0.28
N ASN A 305 15.84 -9.09 -0.43
CA ASN A 305 15.87 -8.09 -1.50
C ASN A 305 16.05 -8.80 -2.84
N TYR A 306 15.28 -8.42 -3.86
CA TYR A 306 15.28 -9.11 -5.15
C TYR A 306 16.68 -9.32 -5.74
N TYR A 307 17.47 -8.26 -5.84
CA TYR A 307 18.79 -8.34 -6.49
C TYR A 307 19.79 -9.20 -5.70
N VAL A 308 19.70 -9.18 -4.38
CA VAL A 308 20.54 -10.03 -3.50
C VAL A 308 20.10 -11.49 -3.62
N HIS A 309 18.80 -11.75 -3.52
CA HIS A 309 18.22 -13.09 -3.58
C HIS A 309 18.50 -13.77 -4.93
N GLU A 310 18.32 -13.04 -6.03
CA GLU A 310 18.54 -13.55 -7.39
C GLU A 310 20.02 -13.51 -7.84
N GLY A 311 20.94 -13.08 -6.95
CA GLY A 311 22.37 -12.99 -7.29
C GLY A 311 22.69 -11.93 -8.34
N ARG A 312 21.85 -10.89 -8.44
CA ARG A 312 21.96 -9.78 -9.40
C ARG A 312 22.45 -8.47 -8.73
N TYR A 313 22.97 -8.55 -7.52
CA TYR A 313 23.56 -7.42 -6.78
C TYR A 313 25.08 -7.47 -6.82
N ILE A 314 25.70 -6.49 -7.45
CA ILE A 314 27.14 -6.42 -7.70
C ILE A 314 27.80 -5.48 -6.69
N THR A 315 28.69 -6.03 -5.84
CA THR A 315 29.39 -5.27 -4.81
C THR A 315 30.84 -4.98 -5.16
N GLU A 316 31.40 -5.67 -6.16
CA GLU A 316 32.77 -5.48 -6.65
C GLU A 316 32.85 -5.73 -8.17
N TRP A 317 33.79 -5.08 -8.83
CA TRP A 317 33.94 -5.26 -10.26
C TRP A 317 34.52 -6.63 -10.60
N ASN A 318 33.76 -7.41 -11.35
CA ASN A 318 34.21 -8.63 -11.98
C ASN A 318 33.48 -8.79 -13.33
N GLN A 319 34.17 -8.40 -14.38
CA GLN A 319 33.65 -8.36 -15.74
C GLN A 319 33.05 -9.70 -16.19
N ASP A 320 33.73 -10.83 -15.87
CA ASP A 320 33.28 -12.14 -16.33
C ASP A 320 32.06 -12.66 -15.53
N VAL A 321 31.98 -12.33 -14.23
CA VAL A 321 30.79 -12.64 -13.39
C VAL A 321 29.59 -11.85 -13.89
N ILE A 322 29.73 -10.53 -14.07
CA ILE A 322 28.64 -9.65 -14.52
C ILE A 322 28.20 -10.07 -15.94
N GLY A 323 29.19 -10.31 -16.84
CA GLY A 323 28.91 -10.76 -18.19
C GLY A 323 28.19 -12.12 -18.25
N ALA A 324 28.51 -13.04 -17.33
CA ALA A 324 27.82 -14.32 -17.23
C ALA A 324 26.34 -14.16 -16.81
N LEU A 325 25.99 -13.17 -16.00
CA LEU A 325 24.58 -12.86 -15.69
C LEU A 325 23.83 -12.48 -16.96
N PHE A 326 24.36 -11.54 -17.76
CA PHE A 326 23.75 -11.14 -19.04
C PHE A 326 23.65 -12.32 -20.02
N GLY A 327 24.72 -13.13 -20.13
CA GLY A 327 24.73 -14.30 -20.99
C GLY A 327 23.71 -15.37 -20.57
N THR A 328 23.52 -15.58 -19.28
CA THR A 328 22.53 -16.52 -18.75
C THR A 328 21.12 -16.05 -19.08
N ALA A 329 20.79 -14.79 -18.81
CA ALA A 329 19.49 -14.21 -19.13
C ALA A 329 19.19 -14.29 -20.63
N TYR A 330 20.16 -13.94 -21.49
CA TYR A 330 20.04 -14.05 -22.95
C TYR A 330 19.77 -15.49 -23.43
N ASN A 331 20.50 -16.46 -22.87
CA ASN A 331 20.32 -17.88 -23.26
C ASN A 331 18.97 -18.43 -22.77
N ASN A 332 18.48 -17.95 -21.61
CA ASN A 332 17.17 -18.32 -21.09
C ASN A 332 16.01 -17.61 -21.79
N ARG A 333 16.30 -16.72 -22.75
CA ARG A 333 15.28 -15.91 -23.43
C ARG A 333 14.50 -15.00 -22.51
N GLU A 334 15.16 -14.48 -21.45
CA GLU A 334 14.55 -13.44 -20.63
C GLU A 334 14.37 -12.19 -21.49
N GLU A 335 13.21 -11.58 -21.48
CA GLU A 335 12.92 -10.37 -22.25
C GLU A 335 13.78 -9.20 -21.77
N MET A 336 13.97 -9.11 -20.46
CA MET A 336 14.76 -8.06 -19.79
C MET A 336 15.58 -8.64 -18.66
N MET A 337 16.81 -8.14 -18.52
CA MET A 337 17.69 -8.39 -17.37
C MET A 337 17.92 -7.10 -16.59
N GLN A 338 17.86 -7.19 -15.27
CA GLN A 338 18.16 -6.09 -14.34
C GLN A 338 19.33 -6.48 -13.45
N VAL A 339 20.32 -5.59 -13.33
CA VAL A 339 21.48 -5.77 -12.44
C VAL A 339 21.67 -4.50 -11.61
N LYS A 340 21.73 -4.66 -10.29
CA LYS A 340 21.95 -3.57 -9.34
C LYS A 340 23.40 -3.54 -8.89
N PHE A 341 23.97 -2.34 -8.78
CA PHE A 341 25.35 -2.12 -8.36
C PHE A 341 25.37 -1.41 -7.01
N ALA A 342 26.36 -1.74 -6.19
CA ALA A 342 26.49 -1.18 -4.84
C ALA A 342 26.95 0.29 -4.82
N SER A 343 27.39 0.82 -5.95
CA SER A 343 27.82 2.22 -6.06
C SER A 343 27.67 2.73 -7.50
N VAL A 344 27.59 4.04 -7.62
CA VAL A 344 27.58 4.75 -8.91
C VAL A 344 28.86 4.43 -9.72
N ASP A 345 30.04 4.36 -9.09
CA ASP A 345 31.30 4.03 -9.79
C ASP A 345 31.23 2.65 -10.47
N LEU A 346 30.67 1.65 -9.78
CA LEU A 346 30.48 0.30 -10.36
C LEU A 346 29.46 0.30 -11.48
N TYR A 347 28.40 1.06 -11.31
CA TYR A 347 27.36 1.25 -12.31
C TYR A 347 27.93 1.89 -13.59
N GLU A 348 28.63 3.02 -13.45
CA GLU A 348 29.28 3.71 -14.57
C GLU A 348 30.30 2.82 -15.29
N GLN A 349 31.10 2.05 -14.53
CA GLN A 349 32.02 1.08 -15.12
C GLN A 349 31.31 -0.01 -15.91
N ALA A 350 30.17 -0.48 -15.43
CA ALA A 350 29.36 -1.47 -16.14
C ALA A 350 28.74 -0.88 -17.40
N MET A 351 28.23 0.33 -17.34
CA MET A 351 27.71 1.08 -18.48
C MET A 351 28.81 1.23 -19.56
N GLN A 352 29.96 1.74 -19.17
CA GLN A 352 31.08 1.91 -20.10
C GLN A 352 31.43 0.61 -20.81
N TYR A 353 31.65 -0.48 -20.07
CA TYR A 353 32.11 -1.72 -20.66
C TYR A 353 31.00 -2.49 -21.42
N PHE A 354 29.88 -2.75 -20.75
CA PHE A 354 28.85 -3.63 -21.33
C PHE A 354 27.96 -2.95 -22.38
N VAL A 355 27.72 -1.66 -22.24
CA VAL A 355 26.84 -0.90 -23.12
C VAL A 355 27.64 -0.12 -24.17
N GLU A 356 28.45 0.86 -23.76
CA GLU A 356 29.14 1.76 -24.69
C GLU A 356 30.24 1.04 -25.55
N GLU A 357 31.01 0.16 -24.93
CA GLU A 357 32.04 -0.65 -25.64
C GLU A 357 31.46 -1.93 -26.24
N TYR A 358 30.14 -2.16 -26.07
CA TYR A 358 29.46 -3.36 -26.58
C TYR A 358 30.01 -4.67 -26.03
N GLY A 359 30.62 -4.65 -24.83
CA GLY A 359 31.26 -5.82 -24.21
C GLY A 359 30.29 -6.96 -23.89
N ILE A 360 28.98 -6.66 -23.77
CA ILE A 360 27.89 -7.62 -23.55
C ILE A 360 27.90 -8.72 -24.68
N ALA A 361 28.25 -8.38 -25.90
CA ALA A 361 28.27 -9.31 -27.02
C ALA A 361 29.23 -10.48 -26.83
N LYS A 362 30.27 -10.33 -26.00
CA LYS A 362 31.19 -11.43 -25.62
C LYS A 362 30.45 -12.57 -24.89
N TYR A 363 29.40 -12.23 -24.14
CA TYR A 363 28.67 -13.16 -23.28
C TYR A 363 27.33 -13.60 -23.86
N CYS A 364 26.84 -12.90 -24.88
CA CYS A 364 25.56 -13.16 -25.57
C CYS A 364 25.80 -13.53 -27.02
N PRO A 365 26.22 -14.79 -27.32
CA PRO A 365 26.56 -15.20 -28.71
C PRO A 365 25.36 -15.09 -29.63
N GLY A 366 25.50 -14.30 -30.70
CA GLY A 366 24.44 -14.09 -31.69
C GLY A 366 23.56 -12.86 -31.41
N LEU A 367 23.78 -12.14 -30.33
CA LEU A 367 23.11 -10.87 -30.06
C LEU A 367 23.42 -9.86 -31.16
N GLN A 368 22.39 -9.36 -31.84
CA GLN A 368 22.52 -8.38 -32.92
C GLN A 368 22.37 -6.95 -32.39
N SER A 369 21.39 -6.76 -31.53
CA SER A 369 21.09 -5.49 -30.86
C SER A 369 20.46 -5.76 -29.51
N PHE A 370 20.47 -4.74 -28.67
CA PHE A 370 19.75 -4.67 -27.39
C PHE A 370 19.39 -3.21 -27.12
N HIS A 371 18.39 -3.02 -26.29
CA HIS A 371 18.07 -1.74 -25.71
C HIS A 371 18.47 -1.72 -24.23
N TYR A 372 18.64 -0.53 -23.68
CA TYR A 372 18.92 -0.40 -22.25
C TYR A 372 18.15 0.77 -21.67
N MET A 373 17.92 0.71 -20.38
CA MET A 373 17.39 1.81 -19.59
C MET A 373 18.30 2.02 -18.38
N GLU A 374 18.37 3.24 -17.92
CA GLU A 374 19.25 3.68 -16.85
C GLU A 374 18.44 4.11 -15.64
N ASP A 375 18.80 3.58 -14.48
CA ASP A 375 18.42 4.12 -13.19
C ASP A 375 19.70 4.43 -12.40
N ILE A 376 20.20 5.65 -12.57
CA ILE A 376 21.46 6.09 -11.95
C ILE A 376 21.29 6.22 -10.43
N GLU A 377 20.13 6.70 -9.97
CA GLU A 377 19.85 6.89 -8.54
C GLU A 377 19.75 5.54 -7.82
N GLY A 378 19.06 4.58 -8.41
CA GLY A 378 18.98 3.20 -7.91
C GLY A 378 20.20 2.35 -8.24
N CYS A 379 21.14 2.85 -9.05
CA CYS A 379 22.29 2.10 -9.60
C CYS A 379 21.86 0.80 -10.28
N VAL A 380 20.79 0.82 -11.08
CA VAL A 380 20.28 -0.35 -11.81
C VAL A 380 20.43 -0.18 -13.31
N LEU A 381 21.04 -1.17 -13.95
CA LEU A 381 21.14 -1.29 -15.40
C LEU A 381 20.09 -2.32 -15.88
N PHE A 382 19.22 -1.87 -16.76
CA PHE A 382 18.23 -2.68 -17.44
C PHE A 382 18.71 -2.98 -18.86
N ILE A 383 18.76 -4.25 -19.24
CA ILE A 383 19.07 -4.69 -20.60
C ILE A 383 17.86 -5.42 -21.17
N VAL A 384 17.37 -4.96 -22.32
CA VAL A 384 16.28 -5.58 -23.08
C VAL A 384 16.86 -6.19 -24.34
N TYR A 385 16.71 -7.50 -24.51
CA TYR A 385 17.31 -8.23 -25.62
C TYR A 385 16.40 -8.24 -26.83
N ASP A 386 17.02 -8.02 -28.02
CA ASP A 386 16.38 -8.24 -29.31
C ASP A 386 16.71 -9.69 -29.79
N TYR A 387 15.68 -10.54 -29.92
CA TYR A 387 15.82 -11.95 -30.26
C TYR A 387 15.55 -12.27 -31.75
#